data_56239dfe3c620fdb16ecb9a406863f5d
#
_entry.id   56239dfe3c620fdb16ecb9a406863f5d
#
_cell.length_a   1.000
_cell.length_b   1.000
_cell.length_c   1.000
_cell.angle_alpha   90.00
_cell.angle_beta   90.00
_cell.angle_gamma   90.00
#
_symmetry.space_group_name_H-M   'P 1'
#
loop_
_entity.id
_entity.type
_entity.pdbx_description
1 polymer ?
#
loop_
_entity_poly.entity_id
_entity_poly.type
_entity_poly.pdbx_seq_one_letter_code
_entity_poly.pdbx_strand_id
1 'polypeptide(L)'
;MKKKLAVVMLAGAMAAGLTAGNVQAASEDASGDLYVFIAASLSNAMEELQTDFNKEYPDVNIIYNADSSGTLQTQIEEGARCDIFFSAADKQMNALVDEELAEKDTVI
;
A
#
# COMPACT_ATOMS: atom_id res chain seq x y z
N MET A 1 -2.83 11.90 4.06
CA MET A 1 -2.15 11.82 4.64
C MET A 1 -2.01 10.72 5.38
N LYS A 2 -2.37 10.47 6.05
CA LYS A 2 -2.36 9.57 6.87
C LYS A 2 -2.44 8.23 6.34
N LYS A 3 -3.00 8.00 5.24
CA LYS A 3 -3.11 6.76 4.77
C LYS A 3 -1.84 6.15 4.53
N LYS A 4 -0.89 6.80 4.04
CA LYS A 4 0.31 6.19 3.80
C LYS A 4 0.93 5.75 5.04
N LEU A 5 0.50 6.25 6.09
CA LEU A 5 1.02 5.86 7.33
C LEU A 5 0.76 4.43 7.63
N ALA A 6 -0.34 3.96 7.15
CA ALA A 6 -0.67 2.60 7.40
C ALA A 6 0.40 1.69 6.84
N VAL A 7 0.90 2.06 5.70
CA VAL A 7 1.92 1.27 5.08
C VAL A 7 3.16 1.29 5.92
N VAL A 8 3.49 2.45 6.38
CA VAL A 8 4.65 2.59 7.19
C VAL A 8 4.55 1.73 8.41
N MET A 9 3.37 1.67 8.97
CA MET A 9 3.23 0.91 10.10
C MET A 9 3.51 -0.52 9.92
N LEU A 10 3.12 -1.05 8.82
CA LEU A 10 3.40 -2.41 8.54
C LEU A 10 4.88 -2.64 8.54
N ALA A 11 5.57 -1.75 7.92
CA ALA A 11 6.99 -1.89 7.85
C ALA A 11 7.56 -1.78 9.24
N GLY A 12 7.02 -0.86 9.99
CA GLY A 12 7.50 -0.67 11.33
C GLY A 12 7.28 -1.90 12.17
N ALA A 13 6.19 -2.51 11.95
CA ALA A 13 5.87 -3.68 12.69
C ALA A 13 6.93 -4.72 12.47
N MET A 14 7.36 -4.84 11.25
CA MET A 14 8.35 -5.80 11.00
C MET A 14 9.62 -5.47 11.66
N ALA A 15 9.96 -4.26 11.62
CA ALA A 15 11.20 -3.86 12.22
C ALA A 15 11.19 -4.25 13.66
N ALA A 16 10.09 -4.04 14.29
CA ALA A 16 10.03 -4.33 15.67
C ALA A 16 10.01 -5.81 15.90
N GLY A 17 10.09 -6.53 14.88
CA GLY A 17 10.13 -7.95 15.02
C GLY A 17 11.16 -8.42 15.98
N LEU A 18 11.90 -7.49 16.50
CA LEU A 18 12.84 -7.86 17.49
C LEU A 18 12.13 -8.36 18.72
N THR A 19 11.02 -7.77 19.02
CA THR A 19 10.21 -8.23 20.09
C THR A 19 9.13 -9.00 19.45
N ALA A 20 9.54 -9.93 18.78
CA ALA A 20 8.73 -10.68 17.89
C ALA A 20 7.34 -11.01 18.30
N GLY A 21 7.14 -11.45 19.45
CA GLY A 21 5.83 -11.89 19.83
C GLY A 21 4.76 -10.84 19.66
N ASN A 22 5.05 -9.63 20.09
CA ASN A 22 4.05 -8.60 20.01
C ASN A 22 3.73 -8.21 18.60
N VAL A 23 4.75 -8.12 17.79
CA VAL A 23 4.56 -7.70 16.44
C VAL A 23 3.71 -8.69 15.67
N GLN A 24 3.98 -9.97 15.88
CA GLN A 24 3.24 -10.94 15.16
C GLN A 24 1.80 -10.96 15.56
N ALA A 25 1.52 -10.79 16.83
CA ALA A 25 0.16 -10.78 17.29
C ALA A 25 -0.61 -9.63 16.66
N ALA A 26 0.01 -8.46 16.59
CA ALA A 26 -0.65 -7.32 15.98
C ALA A 26 -0.92 -7.58 14.52
N SER A 27 0.04 -8.20 13.82
CA SER A 27 -0.14 -8.45 12.41
C SER A 27 -1.25 -9.46 12.14
N GLU A 28 -1.30 -10.48 12.95
CA GLU A 28 -2.29 -11.52 12.75
C GLU A 28 -3.70 -11.01 12.97
N ASP A 29 -3.83 -9.95 13.76
CA ASP A 29 -5.14 -9.37 14.02
C ASP A 29 -5.50 -8.28 13.05
N ALA A 30 -4.68 -8.03 12.05
CA ALA A 30 -4.97 -6.99 11.09
C ALA A 30 -6.28 -7.27 10.37
N SER A 31 -7.08 -6.23 10.21
CA SER A 31 -8.35 -6.37 9.54
C SER A 31 -8.74 -5.03 8.93
N GLY A 32 -9.74 -5.07 8.05
CA GLY A 32 -10.26 -3.86 7.45
C GLY A 32 -9.94 -3.77 5.97
N ASP A 33 -10.26 -2.63 5.39
CA ASP A 33 -10.08 -2.43 3.95
C ASP A 33 -8.75 -1.76 3.67
N LEU A 34 -8.06 -2.29 2.68
CA LEU A 34 -6.79 -1.74 2.24
C LEU A 34 -6.94 -1.36 0.77
N TYR A 35 -6.83 -0.08 0.47
CA TYR A 35 -6.98 0.41 -0.88
C TYR A 35 -5.63 0.46 -1.57
N VAL A 36 -5.48 -0.36 -2.61
CA VAL A 36 -4.21 -0.53 -3.29
C VAL A 36 -4.38 -0.11 -4.74
N PHE A 37 -3.70 0.95 -5.13
CA PHE A 37 -3.72 1.44 -6.50
C PHE A 37 -2.53 0.83 -7.22
N ILE A 38 -2.77 0.19 -8.36
CA ILE A 38 -1.71 -0.49 -9.08
C ILE A 38 -1.71 -0.12 -10.54
N ALA A 39 -0.52 0.09 -11.09
CA ALA A 39 -0.41 0.23 -12.52
C ALA A 39 -0.97 -1.03 -13.15
N ALA A 40 -1.77 -0.85 -14.19
CA ALA A 40 -2.51 -1.97 -14.76
C ALA A 40 -1.62 -3.13 -15.18
N SER A 41 -0.39 -2.85 -15.57
CA SER A 41 0.51 -3.90 -15.98
C SER A 41 0.90 -4.84 -14.85
N LEU A 42 0.62 -4.47 -13.61
CA LEU A 42 0.97 -5.30 -12.47
C LEU A 42 -0.18 -6.17 -11.98
N SER A 43 -1.31 -6.13 -12.66
CA SER A 43 -2.52 -6.78 -12.16
C SER A 43 -2.34 -8.25 -11.86
N ASN A 44 -1.73 -8.99 -12.78
CA ASN A 44 -1.58 -10.42 -12.57
C ASN A 44 -0.68 -10.73 -11.38
N ALA A 45 0.42 -10.01 -11.25
CA ALA A 45 1.33 -10.22 -10.14
C ALA A 45 0.64 -9.92 -8.83
N MET A 46 -0.17 -8.88 -8.83
CA MET A 46 -0.85 -8.48 -7.60
C MET A 46 -1.90 -9.48 -7.17
N GLU A 47 -2.55 -10.13 -8.12
CA GLU A 47 -3.52 -11.15 -7.77
C GLU A 47 -2.85 -12.31 -7.06
N GLU A 48 -1.66 -12.69 -7.50
CA GLU A 48 -0.94 -13.75 -6.85
C GLU A 48 -0.49 -13.33 -5.46
N LEU A 49 -0.02 -12.09 -5.34
CA LEU A 49 0.39 -11.60 -4.05
C LEU A 49 -0.79 -11.50 -3.09
N GLN A 50 -1.94 -11.13 -3.60
CA GLN A 50 -3.12 -11.06 -2.76
C GLN A 50 -3.49 -12.43 -2.20
N THR A 51 -3.38 -13.45 -3.02
CA THR A 51 -3.68 -14.80 -2.56
C THR A 51 -2.78 -15.19 -1.40
N ASP A 52 -1.48 -14.91 -1.54
CA ASP A 52 -0.53 -15.25 -0.48
C ASP A 52 -0.74 -14.38 0.74
N PHE A 53 -1.02 -13.10 0.53
CA PHE A 53 -1.23 -12.18 1.64
C PHE A 53 -2.44 -12.59 2.46
N ASN A 54 -3.52 -12.98 1.79
CA ASN A 54 -4.73 -13.33 2.49
C ASN A 54 -4.65 -14.64 3.24
N LYS A 55 -3.66 -15.47 2.94
CA LYS A 55 -3.44 -16.66 3.76
C LYS A 55 -2.97 -16.27 5.15
N GLU A 56 -2.22 -15.18 5.24
CA GLU A 56 -1.70 -14.72 6.53
C GLU A 56 -2.59 -13.70 7.19
N TYR A 57 -3.32 -12.92 6.39
CA TYR A 57 -4.17 -11.86 6.91
C TYR A 57 -5.56 -11.98 6.30
N PRO A 58 -6.30 -13.01 6.70
CA PRO A 58 -7.59 -13.28 6.06
C PRO A 58 -8.65 -12.21 6.30
N ASP A 59 -8.46 -11.39 7.32
CA ASP A 59 -9.45 -10.36 7.64
C ASP A 59 -9.16 -9.03 6.97
N VAL A 60 -8.09 -8.94 6.21
CA VAL A 60 -7.79 -7.72 5.46
C VAL A 60 -8.39 -7.85 4.07
N ASN A 61 -9.23 -6.88 3.71
CA ASN A 61 -9.87 -6.87 2.41
C ASN A 61 -9.11 -5.93 1.51
N ILE A 62 -8.45 -6.46 0.48
CA ILE A 62 -7.67 -5.64 -0.43
C ILE A 62 -8.57 -5.20 -1.57
N ILE A 63 -8.68 -3.90 -1.75
CA ILE A 63 -9.50 -3.32 -2.80
C ILE A 63 -8.55 -2.69 -3.81
N TYR A 64 -8.50 -3.26 -5.00
CA TYR A 64 -7.59 -2.80 -6.03
C TYR A 64 -8.24 -1.76 -6.93
N ASN A 65 -7.43 -0.83 -7.39
CA ASN A 65 -7.80 0.09 -8.45
C ASN A 65 -6.67 0.03 -9.46
N ALA A 66 -6.92 -0.60 -10.60
CA ALA A 66 -5.90 -0.80 -11.62
C ALA A 66 -6.13 0.15 -12.79
N ASP A 67 -5.13 0.93 -13.13
CA ASP A 67 -5.24 1.85 -14.25
C ASP A 67 -3.83 2.30 -14.62
N SER A 68 -3.70 3.25 -15.53
CA SER A 68 -2.39 3.78 -15.82
C SER A 68 -1.88 4.55 -14.61
N SER A 69 -0.55 4.58 -14.45
CA SER A 69 0.03 5.27 -13.31
C SER A 69 -0.37 6.75 -13.28
N GLY A 70 -0.45 7.37 -14.45
CA GLY A 70 -0.85 8.78 -14.53
C GLY A 70 -2.29 9.01 -14.08
N THR A 71 -3.19 8.12 -14.48
CA THR A 71 -4.58 8.24 -14.06
C THR A 71 -4.69 8.04 -12.55
N LEU A 72 -3.96 7.07 -12.01
CA LEU A 72 -4.00 6.83 -10.57
C LEU A 72 -3.43 8.01 -9.81
N GLN A 73 -2.36 8.61 -10.32
CA GLN A 73 -1.80 9.82 -9.72
C GLN A 73 -2.87 10.90 -9.63
N THR A 74 -3.58 11.13 -10.73
CA THR A 74 -4.62 12.16 -10.74
C THR A 74 -5.71 11.87 -9.72
N GLN A 75 -6.11 10.62 -9.59
CA GLN A 75 -7.12 10.26 -8.63
C GLN A 75 -6.67 10.54 -7.21
N ILE A 76 -5.40 10.26 -6.90
CA ILE A 76 -4.86 10.54 -5.59
C ILE A 76 -4.81 12.04 -5.35
N GLU A 77 -4.44 12.80 -6.37
CA GLU A 77 -4.41 14.26 -6.26
C GLU A 77 -5.79 14.83 -6.01
N GLU A 78 -6.81 14.16 -6.51
CA GLU A 78 -8.18 14.61 -6.33
C GLU A 78 -8.82 14.13 -5.03
N GLY A 79 -8.06 13.40 -4.24
CA GLY A 79 -8.54 13.02 -2.92
C GLY A 79 -9.01 11.60 -2.76
N ALA A 80 -8.79 10.75 -3.75
CA ALA A 80 -9.20 9.35 -3.61
C ALA A 80 -8.43 8.69 -2.48
N ARG A 81 -9.08 7.80 -1.78
CA ARG A 81 -8.41 7.06 -0.74
C ARG A 81 -7.46 6.05 -1.37
N CYS A 82 -6.22 6.10 -0.99
CA CYS A 82 -5.22 5.19 -1.49
C CYS A 82 -4.24 4.90 -0.36
N ASP A 83 -4.14 3.66 0.03
CA ASP A 83 -3.23 3.29 1.10
C ASP A 83 -1.86 2.91 0.56
N ILE A 84 -1.82 2.24 -0.59
CA ILE A 84 -0.57 1.84 -1.23
C ILE A 84 -0.69 2.11 -2.72
N PHE A 85 0.35 2.70 -3.29
CA PHE A 85 0.37 2.97 -4.73
C PHE A 85 1.59 2.31 -5.35
N PHE A 86 1.33 1.43 -6.33
CA PHE A 86 2.38 0.79 -7.11
C PHE A 86 2.41 1.45 -8.48
N SER A 87 3.34 2.38 -8.65
CA SER A 87 3.49 3.10 -9.90
C SER A 87 4.45 2.35 -10.81
N ALA A 88 4.18 2.38 -12.10
CA ALA A 88 5.07 1.74 -13.07
C ALA A 88 6.27 2.62 -13.41
N ALA A 89 6.26 3.88 -12.96
CA ALA A 89 7.37 4.80 -13.25
C ALA A 89 7.58 5.73 -12.07
N ASP A 90 8.82 6.15 -11.91
CA ASP A 90 9.19 7.03 -10.81
C ASP A 90 8.52 8.40 -10.91
N LYS A 91 8.21 8.82 -12.14
CA LYS A 91 7.68 10.15 -12.36
C LYS A 91 6.41 10.40 -11.55
N GLN A 92 5.50 9.47 -11.57
CA GLN A 92 4.22 9.66 -10.88
C GLN A 92 4.42 9.65 -9.37
N MET A 93 5.31 8.79 -8.90
CA MET A 93 5.56 8.72 -7.47
C MET A 93 6.24 10.00 -7.00
N ASN A 94 7.21 10.50 -7.76
CA ASN A 94 7.92 11.71 -7.38
C ASN A 94 6.97 12.91 -7.35
N ALA A 95 6.02 12.95 -8.25
CA ALA A 95 5.05 14.03 -8.25
C ALA A 95 4.24 14.03 -6.96
N LEU A 96 3.83 12.85 -6.51
CA LEU A 96 3.06 12.76 -5.29
C LEU A 96 3.89 13.12 -4.05
N VAL A 97 5.16 12.76 -4.06
CA VAL A 97 6.04 13.14 -2.97
C VAL A 97 6.21 14.66 -2.95
N ASP A 98 6.39 15.28 -4.10
CA ASP A 98 6.55 16.73 -4.18
C ASP A 98 5.30 17.46 -3.71
N GLU A 99 4.13 16.85 -3.90
CA GLU A 99 2.87 17.42 -3.48
C GLU A 99 2.51 17.04 -2.05
N GLU A 100 3.41 16.31 -1.40
CA GLU A 100 3.21 15.88 -0.01
C GLU A 100 2.03 14.93 0.16
N LEU A 101 1.66 14.25 -0.90
CA LEU A 101 0.61 13.24 -0.85
C LEU A 101 1.18 11.85 -0.61
N ALA A 102 2.48 11.68 -0.78
CA ALA A 102 3.17 10.46 -0.43
C ALA A 102 4.41 10.84 0.38
N GLU A 103 4.74 10.01 1.36
CA GLU A 103 5.90 10.31 2.19
C GLU A 103 7.14 9.72 1.57
N LYS A 104 8.15 10.54 1.40
CA LYS A 104 9.36 10.13 0.72
C LYS A 104 9.98 8.89 1.33
N ASP A 105 9.92 8.79 2.65
CA ASP A 105 10.56 7.68 3.34
C ASP A 105 9.87 6.35 3.10
N THR A 106 8.67 6.36 2.55
CA THR A 106 7.93 5.14 2.29
C THR A 106 8.05 4.68 0.84
N VAL A 107 8.78 5.42 0.01
CA VAL A 107 8.96 5.04 -1.39
C VAL A 107 10.12 4.08 -1.50
N ILE A 108 9.91 2.96 -2.16
CA ILE A 108 10.94 1.94 -2.33
C ILE A 108 11.14 1.59 -3.79
#